data_190adca8a612bf860ca4cb52fa5934dc
#
_entry.id   190adca8a612bf860ca4cb52fa5934dc
#
_cell.length_a   1.000
_cell.length_b   1.000
_cell.length_c   1.000
_cell.angle_alpha   90.00
_cell.angle_beta   90.00
_cell.angle_gamma   90.00
#
_symmetry.space_group_name_H-M   'P 1'
#
loop_
_entity.id
_entity.type
_entity.pdbx_description
1 polymer ?
#
loop_
_entity_poly.entity_id
_entity_poly.type
_entity_poly.pdbx_seq_one_letter_code
_entity_poly.pdbx_strand_id
1 'polypeptide(L)'
;CDWSSDVCSSDFVIIFFNMDAGAFDYGNGIGSTVLLNDTGAYVGGVDLTSMAYDSVIPGFRYVLTIAIILFAFSTMISWSYYGLQSWKFLFGRGRVADLTYKFLFLLFVVIGAAASMKSIWDFSDAMIFAMVFPNMIGLYFLFPVVKKQLNRYLDAIKASKA
;
A
#
# COMPACT_ATOMS: atom_id res chain seq x y z
N CYS A 1 12.09 -0.01 -10.07
CA CYS A 1 11.17 0.86 -10.76
C CYS A 1 9.81 0.40 -10.37
N ASP A 2 9.17 0.89 -9.38
CA ASP A 2 8.06 0.69 -9.83
C ASP A 2 6.89 1.06 -9.00
N TRP A 3 7.10 1.32 -7.76
CA TRP A 3 6.12 1.87 -6.86
C TRP A 3 5.80 3.35 -7.17
N SER A 4 6.75 4.06 -7.73
CA SER A 4 6.62 5.47 -8.09
C SER A 4 5.91 5.71 -9.42
N SER A 5 5.89 4.70 -10.33
CA SER A 5 5.29 4.89 -11.65
C SER A 5 3.76 4.87 -11.61
N ASP A 6 3.16 4.02 -10.76
CA ASP A 6 1.70 3.94 -10.64
C ASP A 6 1.11 5.16 -9.94
N VAL A 7 1.79 5.68 -8.91
CA VAL A 7 1.42 6.93 -8.25
C VAL A 7 1.53 8.10 -9.22
N CYS A 8 2.63 8.19 -9.98
CA CYS A 8 2.80 9.25 -10.98
C CYS A 8 1.75 9.22 -12.09
N SER A 9 1.31 8.04 -12.56
CA SER A 9 0.32 7.99 -13.64
C SER A 9 -1.07 8.45 -13.20
N SER A 10 -1.50 8.12 -11.99
CA SER A 10 -2.77 8.61 -11.44
C SER A 10 -2.74 10.11 -11.16
N ASP A 11 -1.62 10.63 -10.67
CA ASP A 11 -1.42 12.05 -10.42
C ASP A 11 -1.47 12.86 -11.73
N PHE A 12 -0.83 12.37 -12.80
CA PHE A 12 -0.91 13.00 -14.12
C PHE A 12 -2.34 13.03 -14.66
N VAL A 13 -3.12 11.97 -14.51
CA VAL A 13 -4.52 11.96 -14.94
C VAL A 13 -5.33 13.04 -14.22
N ILE A 14 -5.14 13.20 -12.91
CA ILE A 14 -5.80 14.24 -12.12
C ILE A 14 -5.35 15.65 -12.55
N ILE A 15 -4.06 15.85 -12.78
CA ILE A 15 -3.50 17.14 -13.23
C ILE A 15 -4.08 17.52 -14.60
N PHE A 16 -4.06 16.62 -15.58
CA PHE A 16 -4.61 16.89 -16.91
C PHE A 16 -6.11 17.14 -16.88
N PHE A 17 -6.85 16.38 -16.07
CA PHE A 17 -8.28 16.63 -15.87
C PHE A 17 -8.55 18.03 -15.33
N ASN A 18 -7.79 18.48 -14.33
CA ASN A 18 -7.96 19.81 -13.77
C ASN A 18 -7.54 20.93 -14.73
N MET A 19 -6.51 20.70 -15.56
CA MET A 19 -6.08 21.66 -16.58
C MET A 19 -7.15 21.88 -17.64
N ASP A 20 -7.89 20.85 -17.99
CA ASP A 20 -8.95 20.92 -19.04
C ASP A 20 -10.27 21.41 -18.44
N ALA A 21 -10.68 20.90 -17.30
CA ALA A 21 -11.99 21.16 -16.71
C ALA A 21 -12.02 22.31 -15.68
N GLY A 22 -10.86 22.72 -15.13
CA GLY A 22 -10.80 23.71 -14.04
C GLY A 22 -11.62 23.28 -12.80
N ALA A 23 -11.61 21.98 -12.51
CA ALA A 23 -12.52 21.35 -11.57
C ALA A 23 -12.26 21.76 -10.11
N PHE A 24 -11.03 22.13 -9.78
CA PHE A 24 -10.65 22.55 -8.41
C PHE A 24 -9.41 23.43 -8.42
N ASP A 25 -9.24 24.23 -7.35
CA ASP A 25 -8.04 25.04 -7.14
C ASP A 25 -7.07 24.32 -6.21
N TYR A 26 -5.78 24.33 -6.56
CA TYR A 26 -4.72 23.77 -5.73
C TYR A 26 -4.59 24.57 -4.42
N GLY A 27 -4.60 23.86 -3.31
CA GLY A 27 -4.44 24.45 -1.97
C GLY A 27 -5.75 24.76 -1.23
N ASN A 28 -6.91 24.63 -1.87
CA ASN A 28 -8.21 24.79 -1.22
C ASN A 28 -8.76 23.53 -0.55
N GLY A 29 -7.95 22.45 -0.50
CA GLY A 29 -8.34 21.20 0.13
C GLY A 29 -8.10 21.15 1.63
N ILE A 30 -8.76 20.23 2.29
CA ILE A 30 -8.54 19.88 3.70
C ILE A 30 -7.96 18.46 3.78
N GLY A 31 -6.71 18.33 4.27
CA GLY A 31 -6.02 17.04 4.33
C GLY A 31 -5.69 16.51 2.94
N SER A 32 -6.19 15.29 2.63
CA SER A 32 -6.00 14.62 1.33
C SER A 32 -7.19 14.79 0.38
N THR A 33 -8.04 15.79 0.58
CA THR A 33 -9.19 16.10 -0.27
C THR A 33 -9.01 17.44 -0.97
N VAL A 34 -9.67 17.62 -2.11
CA VAL A 34 -9.76 18.91 -2.82
C VAL A 34 -11.18 19.40 -2.82
N LEU A 35 -11.36 20.72 -2.83
CA LEU A 35 -12.67 21.37 -2.93
C LEU A 35 -13.02 21.54 -4.42
N LEU A 36 -14.11 20.91 -4.86
CA LEU A 36 -14.63 21.06 -6.22
C LEU A 36 -15.29 22.41 -6.39
N ASN A 37 -14.94 23.13 -7.47
CA ASN A 37 -15.47 24.46 -7.78
C ASN A 37 -16.97 24.44 -8.10
N ASP A 38 -17.46 23.41 -8.76
CA ASP A 38 -18.86 23.31 -9.21
C ASP A 38 -19.83 23.00 -8.08
N THR A 39 -19.44 22.08 -7.18
CA THR A 39 -20.36 21.55 -6.15
C THR A 39 -20.03 22.01 -4.75
N GLY A 40 -18.84 22.59 -4.52
CA GLY A 40 -18.36 22.92 -3.18
C GLY A 40 -18.13 21.68 -2.29
N ALA A 41 -18.03 20.49 -2.86
CA ALA A 41 -17.83 19.24 -2.14
C ALA A 41 -16.34 18.92 -2.01
N TYR A 42 -15.95 18.37 -0.84
CA TYR A 42 -14.61 17.84 -0.66
C TYR A 42 -14.53 16.42 -1.20
N VAL A 43 -13.66 16.20 -2.18
CA VAL A 43 -13.50 14.92 -2.86
C VAL A 43 -12.09 14.37 -2.63
N GLY A 44 -12.01 13.09 -2.32
CA GLY A 44 -10.73 12.38 -2.08
C GLY A 44 -10.14 11.78 -3.36
N GLY A 45 -8.90 11.27 -3.26
CA GLY A 45 -8.10 10.84 -4.40
C GLY A 45 -8.76 9.83 -5.34
N VAL A 46 -9.44 8.80 -4.82
CA VAL A 46 -10.09 7.76 -5.64
C VAL A 46 -11.30 8.30 -6.39
N ASP A 47 -12.11 9.12 -5.73
CA ASP A 47 -13.29 9.72 -6.35
C ASP A 47 -12.89 10.73 -7.42
N LEU A 48 -11.84 11.51 -7.16
CA LEU A 48 -11.27 12.46 -8.11
C LEU A 48 -10.72 11.75 -9.36
N THR A 49 -10.00 10.66 -9.16
CA THR A 49 -9.52 9.80 -10.26
C THR A 49 -10.69 9.22 -11.06
N SER A 50 -11.74 8.77 -10.38
CA SER A 50 -12.95 8.26 -11.02
C SER A 50 -13.64 9.30 -11.89
N MET A 51 -13.73 10.56 -11.40
CA MET A 51 -14.29 11.68 -12.17
C MET A 51 -13.44 12.02 -13.39
N ALA A 52 -12.13 12.00 -13.24
CA ALA A 52 -11.20 12.25 -14.34
C ALA A 52 -11.33 11.23 -15.48
N TYR A 53 -11.47 9.96 -15.16
CA TYR A 53 -11.71 8.93 -16.18
C TYR A 53 -13.13 9.00 -16.79
N ASP A 54 -14.14 9.31 -15.99
CA ASP A 54 -15.52 9.39 -16.45
C ASP A 54 -15.76 10.58 -17.40
N SER A 55 -14.94 11.63 -17.28
CA SER A 55 -14.97 12.77 -18.21
C SER A 55 -14.51 12.42 -19.62
N VAL A 56 -13.61 11.45 -19.78
CA VAL A 56 -13.09 10.98 -21.07
C VAL A 56 -13.91 9.82 -21.63
N ILE A 57 -14.28 8.86 -20.77
CA ILE A 57 -15.01 7.66 -21.14
C ILE A 57 -16.26 7.58 -20.27
N PRO A 58 -17.43 8.00 -20.77
CA PRO A 58 -18.67 7.95 -19.99
C PRO A 58 -18.99 6.52 -19.49
N GLY A 59 -19.27 6.40 -18.20
CA GLY A 59 -19.55 5.11 -17.56
C GLY A 59 -18.32 4.33 -17.07
N PHE A 60 -17.10 4.84 -17.26
CA PHE A 60 -15.88 4.19 -16.79
C PHE A 60 -15.81 4.08 -15.25
N ARG A 61 -16.54 4.93 -14.54
CA ARG A 61 -16.71 4.88 -13.09
C ARG A 61 -17.07 3.49 -12.57
N TYR A 62 -18.02 2.80 -13.23
CA TYR A 62 -18.45 1.47 -12.81
C TYR A 62 -17.35 0.42 -12.99
N VAL A 63 -16.62 0.49 -14.09
CA VAL A 63 -15.49 -0.41 -14.36
C VAL A 63 -14.39 -0.20 -13.33
N LEU A 64 -14.07 1.07 -13.03
CA LEU A 64 -13.06 1.42 -12.03
C LEU A 64 -13.47 0.94 -10.63
N THR A 65 -14.73 1.11 -10.25
CA THR A 65 -15.26 0.62 -8.96
C THR A 65 -15.09 -0.89 -8.81
N ILE A 66 -15.46 -1.65 -9.84
CA ILE A 66 -15.29 -3.11 -9.84
C ILE A 66 -13.80 -3.48 -9.74
N ALA A 67 -12.95 -2.81 -10.51
CA ALA A 67 -11.51 -3.05 -10.49
C ALA A 67 -10.91 -2.77 -9.09
N ILE A 68 -11.29 -1.69 -8.42
CA ILE A 68 -10.84 -1.35 -7.07
C ILE A 68 -11.29 -2.40 -6.05
N ILE A 69 -12.55 -2.87 -6.14
CA ILE A 69 -13.06 -3.92 -5.25
C ILE A 69 -12.26 -5.21 -5.44
N LEU A 70 -12.03 -5.64 -6.67
CA LEU A 70 -11.25 -6.86 -6.96
C LEU A 70 -9.80 -6.72 -6.48
N PHE A 71 -9.19 -5.56 -6.70
CA PHE A 71 -7.84 -5.26 -6.23
C PHE A 71 -7.74 -5.28 -4.69
N ALA A 72 -8.71 -4.67 -4.00
CA ALA A 72 -8.77 -4.66 -2.55
C ALA A 72 -8.89 -6.09 -1.98
N PHE A 73 -9.75 -6.92 -2.57
CA PHE A 73 -9.89 -8.33 -2.17
C PHE A 73 -8.60 -9.13 -2.41
N SER A 74 -8.01 -9.00 -3.58
CA SER A 74 -6.75 -9.67 -3.92
C SER A 74 -5.63 -9.30 -2.94
N THR A 75 -5.52 -8.01 -2.64
CA THR A 75 -4.53 -7.49 -1.68
C THR A 75 -4.77 -8.02 -0.27
N MET A 76 -6.03 -8.00 0.20
CA MET A 76 -6.38 -8.54 1.53
C MET A 76 -6.01 -10.02 1.65
N ILE A 77 -6.31 -10.84 0.63
CA ILE A 77 -5.99 -12.28 0.63
C ILE A 77 -4.47 -12.48 0.69
N SER A 78 -3.72 -11.76 -0.13
CA SER A 78 -2.25 -11.87 -0.18
C SER A 78 -1.60 -11.47 1.14
N TRP A 79 -1.97 -10.36 1.71
CA TRP A 79 -1.44 -9.88 2.99
C TRP A 79 -1.85 -10.77 4.16
N SER A 80 -3.09 -11.28 4.16
CA SER A 80 -3.53 -12.27 5.13
C SER A 80 -2.68 -13.54 5.08
N TYR A 81 -2.33 -14.01 3.90
CA TYR A 81 -1.46 -15.17 3.73
C TYR A 81 -0.05 -14.92 4.29
N TYR A 82 0.58 -13.79 3.97
CA TYR A 82 1.90 -13.45 4.49
C TYR A 82 1.90 -13.33 6.02
N GLY A 83 0.92 -12.65 6.58
CA GLY A 83 0.79 -12.54 8.02
C GLY A 83 0.54 -13.88 8.70
N LEU A 84 -0.27 -14.77 8.08
CA LEU A 84 -0.49 -16.13 8.59
C LEU A 84 0.79 -16.97 8.62
N GLN A 85 1.66 -16.84 7.60
CA GLN A 85 2.94 -17.55 7.59
C GLN A 85 3.87 -17.05 8.71
N SER A 86 3.94 -15.75 8.92
CA SER A 86 4.70 -15.15 10.01
C SER A 86 4.16 -15.57 11.38
N TRP A 87 2.84 -15.59 11.53
CA TRP A 87 2.17 -16.07 12.75
C TRP A 87 2.49 -17.54 13.06
N LYS A 88 2.45 -18.39 12.04
CA LYS A 88 2.81 -19.81 12.16
C LYS A 88 4.27 -20.03 12.52
N PHE A 89 5.13 -19.15 12.09
CA PHE A 89 6.55 -19.20 12.47
C PHE A 89 6.73 -18.90 13.97
N LEU A 90 6.00 -17.93 14.50
CA LEU A 90 6.12 -17.50 15.90
C LEU A 90 5.39 -18.42 16.88
N PHE A 91 4.17 -18.85 16.54
CA PHE A 91 3.25 -19.56 17.45
C PHE A 91 3.04 -21.04 17.11
N GLY A 92 3.69 -21.52 16.05
CA GLY A 92 3.58 -22.90 15.59
C GLY A 92 2.41 -23.14 14.63
N ARG A 93 2.38 -24.37 14.09
CA ARG A 93 1.44 -24.79 13.03
C ARG A 93 0.18 -25.47 13.56
N GLY A 94 -0.35 -25.02 14.68
CA GLY A 94 -1.57 -25.58 15.27
C GLY A 94 -2.85 -25.02 14.61
N ARG A 95 -3.92 -25.83 14.60
CA ARG A 95 -5.26 -25.39 14.14
C ARG A 95 -5.79 -24.19 14.95
N VAL A 96 -5.50 -24.17 16.25
CA VAL A 96 -5.91 -23.07 17.14
C VAL A 96 -5.19 -21.78 16.75
N ALA A 97 -3.88 -21.83 16.52
CA ALA A 97 -3.10 -20.66 16.07
C ALA A 97 -3.62 -20.10 14.73
N ASP A 98 -4.00 -20.97 13.80
CA ASP A 98 -4.57 -20.61 12.50
C ASP A 98 -5.90 -19.87 12.64
N LEU A 99 -6.81 -20.42 13.47
CA LEU A 99 -8.12 -19.81 13.71
C LEU A 99 -8.01 -18.49 14.46
N THR A 100 -7.13 -18.42 15.46
CA THR A 100 -6.88 -17.18 16.23
C THR A 100 -6.39 -16.06 15.31
N TYR A 101 -5.43 -16.35 14.43
CA TYR A 101 -4.95 -15.35 13.47
C TYR A 101 -6.07 -14.86 12.54
N LYS A 102 -6.84 -15.78 11.95
CA LYS A 102 -7.93 -15.44 11.05
C LYS A 102 -9.00 -14.59 11.74
N PHE A 103 -9.34 -14.92 12.96
CA PHE A 103 -10.29 -14.15 13.75
C PHE A 103 -9.78 -12.73 14.03
N LEU A 104 -8.52 -12.60 14.47
CA LEU A 104 -7.89 -11.30 14.69
C LEU A 104 -7.82 -10.47 13.40
N PHE A 105 -7.43 -11.10 12.29
CA PHE A 105 -7.36 -10.42 10.99
C PHE A 105 -8.72 -9.85 10.59
N LEU A 106 -9.78 -10.67 10.66
CA LEU A 106 -11.14 -10.22 10.33
C LEU A 106 -11.61 -9.09 11.27
N LEU A 107 -11.29 -9.17 12.56
CA LEU A 107 -11.62 -8.13 13.53
C LEU A 107 -10.96 -6.80 13.16
N PHE A 108 -9.67 -6.82 12.78
CA PHE A 108 -8.97 -5.61 12.33
C PHE A 108 -9.50 -5.07 11.00
N VAL A 109 -9.95 -5.93 10.08
CA VAL A 109 -10.61 -5.50 8.84
C VAL A 109 -11.90 -4.74 9.15
N VAL A 110 -12.72 -5.23 10.08
CA VAL A 110 -13.97 -4.57 10.49
C VAL A 110 -13.69 -3.24 11.17
N ILE A 111 -12.71 -3.19 12.09
CA ILE A 111 -12.30 -1.95 12.76
C ILE A 111 -11.78 -0.94 11.73
N GLY A 112 -10.96 -1.39 10.78
CA GLY A 112 -10.42 -0.55 9.71
C GLY A 112 -11.51 0.03 8.82
N ALA A 113 -12.53 -0.76 8.49
CA ALA A 113 -13.67 -0.28 7.70
C ALA A 113 -14.50 0.81 8.41
N ALA A 114 -14.50 0.82 9.74
CA ALA A 114 -15.19 1.83 10.54
C ALA A 114 -14.34 3.07 10.86
N ALA A 115 -13.02 2.99 10.70
CA ALA A 115 -12.09 4.06 11.02
C ALA A 115 -12.02 5.12 9.92
N SER A 116 -11.63 6.35 10.28
CA SER A 116 -11.38 7.40 9.29
C SER A 116 -10.12 7.08 8.46
N MET A 117 -10.12 7.47 7.18
CA MET A 117 -8.97 7.24 6.28
C MET A 117 -7.67 7.82 6.86
N LYS A 118 -7.74 9.03 7.45
CA LYS A 118 -6.57 9.65 8.09
C LYS A 118 -6.00 8.79 9.23
N SER A 119 -6.86 8.28 10.11
CA SER A 119 -6.42 7.43 11.22
C SER A 119 -5.77 6.13 10.76
N ILE A 120 -6.25 5.57 9.64
CA ILE A 120 -5.67 4.36 9.04
C ILE A 120 -4.25 4.66 8.52
N TRP A 121 -4.05 5.78 7.83
CA TRP A 121 -2.74 6.20 7.34
C TRP A 121 -1.76 6.44 8.50
N ASP A 122 -2.14 7.23 9.48
CA ASP A 122 -1.31 7.54 10.65
C ASP A 122 -0.90 6.25 11.41
N PHE A 123 -1.84 5.30 11.55
CA PHE A 123 -1.56 4.00 12.16
C PHE A 123 -0.64 3.13 11.29
N SER A 124 -0.86 3.11 9.98
CA SER A 124 -0.03 2.35 9.04
C SER A 124 1.42 2.84 9.08
N ASP A 125 1.63 4.15 9.02
CA ASP A 125 2.96 4.75 9.10
C ASP A 125 3.65 4.43 10.43
N ALA A 126 2.92 4.51 11.54
CA ALA A 126 3.46 4.12 12.85
C ALA A 126 3.90 2.65 12.87
N MET A 127 3.13 1.74 12.25
CA MET A 127 3.48 0.33 12.17
C MET A 127 4.69 0.07 11.27
N ILE A 128 4.81 0.79 10.15
CA ILE A 128 5.99 0.72 9.28
C ILE A 128 7.25 1.15 10.05
N PHE A 129 7.19 2.25 10.79
CA PHE A 129 8.31 2.67 11.64
C PHE A 129 8.62 1.67 12.75
N ALA A 130 7.61 1.07 13.37
CA ALA A 130 7.81 0.04 14.39
C ALA A 130 8.54 -1.20 13.85
N MET A 131 8.33 -1.57 12.57
CA MET A 131 9.02 -2.68 11.94
C MET A 131 10.53 -2.45 11.74
N VAL A 132 10.99 -1.20 11.79
CA VAL A 132 12.42 -0.89 11.68
C VAL A 132 13.22 -1.53 12.82
N PHE A 133 12.70 -1.54 14.04
CA PHE A 133 13.41 -2.08 15.20
C PHE A 133 13.75 -3.58 15.06
N PRO A 134 12.81 -4.49 14.83
CA PRO A 134 13.14 -5.90 14.66
C PRO A 134 13.99 -6.16 13.41
N ASN A 135 13.80 -5.40 12.33
CA ASN A 135 14.62 -5.51 11.13
C ASN A 135 16.07 -5.11 11.37
N MET A 136 16.31 -4.02 12.08
CA MET A 136 17.67 -3.58 12.46
C MET A 136 18.36 -4.62 13.33
N ILE A 137 17.67 -5.18 14.30
CA ILE A 137 18.21 -6.25 15.15
C ILE A 137 18.56 -7.47 14.29
N GLY A 138 17.65 -7.90 13.41
CA GLY A 138 17.89 -9.01 12.49
C GLY A 138 19.09 -8.79 11.57
N LEU A 139 19.22 -7.61 10.99
CA LEU A 139 20.34 -7.24 10.14
C LEU A 139 21.68 -7.28 10.90
N TYR A 140 21.68 -6.80 12.16
CA TYR A 140 22.88 -6.83 12.99
C TYR A 140 23.38 -8.25 13.23
N PHE A 141 22.49 -9.19 13.52
CA PHE A 141 22.85 -10.60 13.69
C PHE A 141 23.23 -11.29 12.38
N LEU A 142 22.64 -10.91 11.25
CA LEU A 142 22.95 -11.48 9.94
C LEU A 142 24.18 -10.88 9.29
N PHE A 143 24.63 -9.71 9.71
CA PHE A 143 25.76 -8.99 9.12
C PHE A 143 27.04 -9.85 8.96
N PRO A 144 27.51 -10.61 9.98
CA PRO A 144 28.68 -11.45 9.84
C PRO A 144 28.50 -12.56 8.81
N VAL A 145 27.28 -13.10 8.69
CA VAL A 145 26.95 -14.15 7.69
C VAL A 145 27.02 -13.57 6.28
N VAL A 146 26.40 -12.41 6.07
CA VAL A 146 26.39 -11.70 4.78
C VAL A 146 27.83 -11.36 4.37
N LYS A 147 28.64 -10.82 5.28
CA LYS A 147 30.05 -10.49 5.03
C LYS A 147 30.84 -11.73 4.59
N LYS A 148 30.64 -12.87 5.26
CA LYS A 148 31.29 -14.14 4.90
C LYS A 148 30.90 -14.61 3.50
N GLN A 149 29.63 -14.54 3.14
CA GLN A 149 29.14 -14.92 1.81
C GLN A 149 29.64 -13.98 0.72
N LEU A 150 29.67 -12.68 1.01
CA LEU A 150 30.20 -11.67 0.10
C LEU A 150 31.69 -11.93 -0.20
N ASN A 151 32.51 -12.17 0.82
CA ASN A 151 33.91 -12.48 0.62
C ASN A 151 34.11 -13.74 -0.22
N ARG A 152 33.34 -14.81 0.05
CA ARG A 152 33.36 -16.04 -0.76
C ARG A 152 33.01 -15.78 -2.22
N TYR A 153 32.02 -14.93 -2.47
CA TYR A 153 31.63 -14.54 -3.84
C TYR A 153 32.75 -13.74 -4.53
N LEU A 154 33.36 -12.78 -3.86
CA LEU A 154 34.46 -11.98 -4.39
C LEU A 154 35.70 -12.84 -4.71
N ASP A 155 36.02 -13.83 -3.86
CA ASP A 155 37.10 -14.76 -4.09
C ASP A 155 36.83 -15.66 -5.29
N ALA A 156 35.61 -16.12 -5.48
CA ALA A 156 35.19 -16.88 -6.66
C ALA A 156 35.33 -16.08 -7.97
N ILE A 157 34.96 -14.80 -7.95
CA ILE A 157 35.15 -13.89 -9.09
C ILE A 157 36.61 -13.68 -9.41
N LYS A 158 37.44 -13.47 -8.39
CA LYS A 158 38.92 -13.33 -8.59
C LYS A 158 39.52 -14.57 -9.20
N ALA A 159 39.13 -15.75 -8.73
CA ALA A 159 39.58 -17.04 -9.28
C ALA A 159 39.12 -17.29 -10.73
N SER A 160 37.98 -16.75 -11.12
CA SER A 160 37.46 -16.86 -12.51
C SER A 160 38.14 -15.90 -13.49
N LYS A 161 38.82 -14.84 -12.98
CA LYS A 161 39.52 -13.86 -13.81
C LYS A 161 41.05 -14.13 -13.94
N ALA A 162 41.55 -15.04 -13.15
CA ALA A 162 42.95 -15.52 -13.22
C ALA A 162 43.07 -16.78 -14.11
#